data_92330179ad24385018b8744b966c6969
#
_entry.id   92330179ad24385018b8744b966c6969
#
_cell.length_a   1.000
_cell.length_b   1.000
_cell.length_c   1.000
_cell.angle_alpha   90.00
_cell.angle_beta   90.00
_cell.angle_gamma   90.00
#
_symmetry.space_group_name_H-M   'P 1'
#
loop_
_entity.id
_entity.type
_entity.pdbx_description
1 polymer ?
#
loop_
_entity_poly.entity_id
_entity_poly.type
_entity_poly.pdbx_seq_one_letter_code
_entity_poly.pdbx_strand_id
1 'polypeptide(L)'
;RSSAASDVYKRQVYTQIELPLIFTLDSMEKWGISVKSEELKSYGEKLSVRIGELEKQIWQQAGEEFNINSPKQMGVILFEKLGLKGGKKTKTGYSTAADILEKLAPEYPIVKDILEYRQLAKLKSTYADGLVGEIAEDGRIHSTFNQTITATGRISSTEPNLQNIPVRMELGRLIRKVFVPEEGYVFLDADYSQIELRVLAHMSGDEKLIQAYKEAQDIHRHTASEVFHVPFDEVTDLQRRNAKAVNFGIVYGISSFGLSQDLSITRKEAAEYIERYFETYPKIKGFLDGLVEE
;
A
#
# COMPACT_ATOMS: atom_id res chain seq x y z
N ARG A 1 -17.17 3.13 -31.83
CA ARG A 1 -17.01 4.56 -31.56
C ARG A 1 -15.91 5.12 -32.45
N SER A 2 -16.12 6.32 -33.01
CA SER A 2 -15.20 6.96 -33.97
C SER A 2 -13.82 7.19 -33.35
N SER A 3 -12.76 6.78 -34.04
CA SER A 3 -11.37 7.08 -33.68
C SER A 3 -11.15 8.60 -33.42
N ALA A 4 -11.87 9.44 -34.18
CA ALA A 4 -11.80 10.90 -34.02
C ALA A 4 -12.23 11.41 -32.62
N ALA A 5 -13.24 10.82 -31.99
CA ALA A 5 -13.63 11.21 -30.63
C ALA A 5 -12.56 10.82 -29.60
N SER A 6 -11.96 9.62 -29.74
CA SER A 6 -10.83 9.18 -28.92
C SER A 6 -9.62 10.13 -29.07
N ASP A 7 -9.33 10.59 -30.27
CA ASP A 7 -8.21 11.49 -30.55
C ASP A 7 -8.42 12.88 -29.98
N VAL A 8 -9.67 13.39 -29.94
CA VAL A 8 -10.02 14.67 -29.30
C VAL A 8 -9.76 14.59 -27.79
N TYR A 9 -10.21 13.52 -27.12
CA TYR A 9 -9.94 13.34 -25.68
C TYR A 9 -8.46 13.23 -25.36
N LYS A 10 -7.73 12.42 -26.11
CA LYS A 10 -6.27 12.27 -25.94
C LYS A 10 -5.55 13.60 -26.12
N ARG A 11 -5.91 14.36 -27.16
CA ARG A 11 -5.35 15.70 -27.40
C ARG A 11 -5.67 16.65 -26.26
N GLN A 12 -6.89 16.63 -25.73
CA GLN A 12 -7.29 17.48 -24.60
C GLN A 12 -6.50 17.15 -23.34
N VAL A 13 -6.40 15.87 -22.96
CA VAL A 13 -5.57 15.42 -21.83
C VAL A 13 -4.14 15.88 -22.03
N TYR A 14 -3.56 15.63 -23.19
CA TYR A 14 -2.18 16.01 -23.52
C TYR A 14 -1.94 17.50 -23.39
N THR A 15 -2.79 18.34 -23.99
CA THR A 15 -2.55 19.81 -24.05
C THR A 15 -2.96 20.53 -22.79
N GLN A 16 -3.99 20.05 -22.07
CA GLN A 16 -4.54 20.78 -20.90
C GLN A 16 -4.02 20.23 -19.56
N ILE A 17 -3.52 19.01 -19.52
CA ILE A 17 -3.05 18.36 -18.29
C ILE A 17 -1.57 18.02 -18.39
N GLU A 18 -1.19 17.14 -19.32
CA GLU A 18 0.16 16.57 -19.36
C GLU A 18 1.25 17.59 -19.69
N LEU A 19 1.04 18.42 -20.71
CA LEU A 19 2.03 19.43 -21.07
C LEU A 19 2.24 20.52 -20.00
N PRO A 20 1.19 21.11 -19.40
CA PRO A 20 1.37 22.07 -18.30
C PRO A 20 2.03 21.42 -17.05
N LEU A 21 1.73 20.14 -16.77
CA LEU A 21 2.28 19.44 -15.63
C LEU A 21 3.81 19.26 -15.71
N ILE A 22 4.38 19.18 -16.91
CA ILE A 22 5.84 19.05 -17.10
C ILE A 22 6.59 20.15 -16.35
N PHE A 23 6.15 21.41 -16.42
CA PHE A 23 6.80 22.52 -15.75
C PHE A 23 6.76 22.41 -14.22
N THR A 24 5.65 21.87 -13.69
CA THR A 24 5.52 21.62 -12.26
C THR A 24 6.45 20.50 -11.81
N LEU A 25 6.49 19.40 -12.54
CA LEU A 25 7.36 18.26 -12.22
C LEU A 25 8.85 18.64 -12.35
N ASP A 26 9.25 19.34 -13.42
CA ASP A 26 10.61 19.88 -13.58
C ASP A 26 11.02 20.78 -12.41
N SER A 27 10.11 21.64 -11.95
CA SER A 27 10.35 22.47 -10.77
C SER A 27 10.51 21.64 -9.49
N MET A 28 9.68 20.60 -9.29
CA MET A 28 9.77 19.68 -8.15
C MET A 28 11.09 18.91 -8.16
N GLU A 29 11.50 18.38 -9.30
CA GLU A 29 12.76 17.66 -9.48
C GLU A 29 13.96 18.56 -9.18
N LYS A 30 13.98 19.77 -9.71
CA LYS A 30 15.05 20.75 -9.48
C LYS A 30 15.13 21.20 -8.03
N TRP A 31 13.98 21.41 -7.38
CA TRP A 31 13.93 21.83 -5.98
C TRP A 31 14.35 20.72 -5.03
N GLY A 32 13.90 19.50 -5.26
CA GLY A 32 14.15 18.34 -4.41
C GLY A 32 13.53 18.49 -3.01
N ILE A 33 13.91 17.60 -2.10
CA ILE A 33 13.44 17.60 -0.71
C ILE A 33 14.62 17.49 0.25
N SER A 34 14.69 18.37 1.27
CA SER A 34 15.76 18.41 2.25
C SER A 34 15.71 17.18 3.17
N VAL A 35 16.88 16.60 3.45
CA VAL A 35 17.02 15.38 4.25
C VAL A 35 18.08 15.58 5.33
N LYS A 36 17.75 15.19 6.56
CA LYS A 36 18.69 15.14 7.67
C LYS A 36 19.56 13.89 7.58
N SER A 37 20.68 14.02 6.87
CA SER A 37 21.59 12.92 6.58
C SER A 37 22.08 12.18 7.83
N GLU A 38 22.46 12.90 8.88
CA GLU A 38 22.96 12.29 10.11
C GLU A 38 21.88 11.52 10.89
N GLU A 39 20.65 12.02 10.89
CA GLU A 39 19.52 11.30 11.50
C GLU A 39 19.21 10.03 10.71
N LEU A 40 19.32 10.06 9.36
CA LEU A 40 19.10 8.90 8.50
C LEU A 40 20.20 7.83 8.72
N LYS A 41 21.46 8.22 8.84
CA LYS A 41 22.57 7.32 9.17
C LYS A 41 22.38 6.68 10.55
N SER A 42 22.09 7.50 11.57
CA SER A 42 21.82 6.99 12.94
C SER A 42 20.64 6.01 12.97
N TYR A 43 19.62 6.26 12.14
CA TYR A 43 18.52 5.33 11.99
C TYR A 43 18.98 3.99 11.37
N GLY A 44 19.82 4.04 10.33
CA GLY A 44 20.42 2.85 9.71
C GLY A 44 21.24 2.01 10.70
N GLU A 45 21.99 2.66 11.59
CA GLU A 45 22.75 1.99 12.66
C GLU A 45 21.84 1.26 13.65
N LYS A 46 20.75 1.91 14.09
CA LYS A 46 19.75 1.28 14.97
C LYS A 46 19.10 0.05 14.33
N LEU A 47 18.77 0.14 13.03
CA LEU A 47 18.30 -1.02 12.29
C LEU A 47 19.33 -2.14 12.24
N SER A 48 20.62 -1.83 12.04
CA SER A 48 21.70 -2.82 12.01
C SER A 48 21.82 -3.59 13.31
N VAL A 49 21.70 -2.92 14.46
CA VAL A 49 21.74 -3.57 15.79
C VAL A 49 20.59 -4.57 15.90
N ARG A 50 19.35 -4.15 15.60
CA ARG A 50 18.19 -5.04 15.71
C ARG A 50 18.22 -6.20 14.70
N ILE A 51 18.69 -5.97 13.48
CA ILE A 51 18.89 -7.00 12.46
C ILE A 51 19.89 -8.05 12.97
N GLY A 52 21.02 -7.63 13.56
CA GLY A 52 22.02 -8.54 14.11
C GLY A 52 21.53 -9.35 15.31
N GLU A 53 20.65 -8.78 16.15
CA GLU A 53 19.98 -9.52 17.22
C GLU A 53 19.06 -10.61 16.66
N LEU A 54 18.22 -10.26 15.70
CA LEU A 54 17.29 -11.20 15.04
C LEU A 54 18.03 -12.31 14.32
N GLU A 55 19.13 -12.00 13.64
CA GLU A 55 19.97 -12.98 12.96
C GLU A 55 20.46 -14.05 13.93
N LYS A 56 21.02 -13.63 15.08
CA LYS A 56 21.46 -14.56 16.12
C LYS A 56 20.30 -15.39 16.71
N GLN A 57 19.15 -14.78 16.95
CA GLN A 57 17.96 -15.46 17.45
C GLN A 57 17.45 -16.51 16.46
N ILE A 58 17.41 -16.17 15.17
CA ILE A 58 17.00 -17.08 14.11
C ILE A 58 17.94 -18.26 14.00
N TRP A 59 19.28 -18.04 14.01
CA TRP A 59 20.26 -19.12 13.97
C TRP A 59 20.21 -20.00 15.22
N GLN A 60 20.00 -19.42 16.39
CA GLN A 60 19.82 -20.21 17.62
C GLN A 60 18.58 -21.12 17.53
N GLN A 61 17.45 -20.62 17.02
CA GLN A 61 16.25 -21.41 16.82
C GLN A 61 16.39 -22.45 15.71
N ALA A 62 17.17 -22.17 14.68
CA ALA A 62 17.48 -23.09 13.60
C ALA A 62 18.47 -24.19 13.99
N GLY A 63 19.27 -23.95 15.03
CA GLY A 63 20.38 -24.82 15.45
C GLY A 63 21.64 -24.73 14.59
N GLU A 64 21.68 -23.84 13.60
CA GLU A 64 22.82 -23.58 12.72
C GLU A 64 22.75 -22.20 12.08
N GLU A 65 23.88 -21.71 11.62
CA GLU A 65 23.98 -20.49 10.83
C GLU A 65 23.63 -20.77 9.36
N PHE A 66 22.84 -19.91 8.75
CA PHE A 66 22.48 -19.96 7.34
C PHE A 66 22.19 -18.56 6.79
N ASN A 67 22.16 -18.43 5.47
CA ASN A 67 21.80 -17.16 4.85
C ASN A 67 20.27 -16.96 4.87
N ILE A 68 19.78 -16.12 5.80
CA ILE A 68 18.37 -15.79 6.00
C ILE A 68 17.77 -15.11 4.74
N ASN A 69 18.60 -14.44 3.95
CA ASN A 69 18.17 -13.82 2.69
C ASN A 69 18.08 -14.80 1.52
N SER A 70 18.49 -16.07 1.71
CA SER A 70 18.35 -17.12 0.70
C SER A 70 17.04 -17.88 0.84
N PRO A 71 16.04 -17.69 -0.06
CA PRO A 71 14.78 -18.43 0.02
C PRO A 71 14.99 -19.96 0.00
N LYS A 72 16.01 -20.43 -0.73
CA LYS A 72 16.34 -21.85 -0.82
C LYS A 72 16.83 -22.41 0.52
N GLN A 73 17.81 -21.75 1.15
CA GLN A 73 18.34 -22.20 2.46
C GLN A 73 17.25 -22.12 3.53
N MET A 74 16.52 -21.02 3.57
CA MET A 74 15.40 -20.85 4.50
C MET A 74 14.33 -21.93 4.33
N GLY A 75 13.96 -22.28 3.10
CA GLY A 75 13.01 -23.35 2.83
C GLY A 75 13.47 -24.71 3.38
N VAL A 76 14.75 -25.04 3.22
CA VAL A 76 15.35 -26.27 3.78
C VAL A 76 15.31 -26.24 5.32
N ILE A 77 15.73 -25.14 5.93
CA ILE A 77 15.73 -24.99 7.40
C ILE A 77 14.32 -25.15 7.96
N LEU A 78 13.36 -24.37 7.47
CA LEU A 78 12.01 -24.34 8.03
C LEU A 78 11.26 -25.65 7.80
N PHE A 79 11.28 -26.17 6.57
CA PHE A 79 10.36 -27.24 6.18
C PHE A 79 10.97 -28.64 6.17
N GLU A 80 12.30 -28.76 5.99
CA GLU A 80 12.97 -30.07 6.00
C GLU A 80 13.66 -30.37 7.33
N LYS A 81 14.39 -29.39 7.92
CA LYS A 81 15.12 -29.62 9.18
C LYS A 81 14.23 -29.43 10.40
N LEU A 82 13.52 -28.31 10.49
CA LEU A 82 12.62 -28.03 11.62
C LEU A 82 11.23 -28.68 11.44
N GLY A 83 10.89 -29.14 10.23
CA GLY A 83 9.66 -29.88 9.97
C GLY A 83 8.36 -29.07 10.14
N LEU A 84 8.41 -27.75 9.91
CA LEU A 84 7.23 -26.89 10.03
C LEU A 84 6.13 -27.36 9.07
N LYS A 85 4.90 -27.47 9.59
CA LYS A 85 3.72 -27.85 8.79
C LYS A 85 3.17 -26.63 8.05
N GLY A 86 2.57 -26.86 6.88
CA GLY A 86 1.93 -25.77 6.09
C GLY A 86 2.82 -25.16 5.00
N GLY A 87 4.03 -25.68 4.78
CA GLY A 87 4.90 -25.27 3.68
C GLY A 87 4.32 -25.58 2.29
N LYS A 88 4.43 -24.63 1.36
CA LYS A 88 4.01 -24.81 -0.04
C LYS A 88 5.20 -25.20 -0.90
N LYS A 89 5.21 -26.42 -1.45
CA LYS A 89 6.24 -26.86 -2.40
C LYS A 89 6.10 -26.14 -3.74
N THR A 90 7.24 -25.76 -4.31
CA THR A 90 7.39 -25.22 -5.66
C THR A 90 8.31 -26.10 -6.49
N LYS A 91 8.49 -25.79 -7.77
CA LYS A 91 9.43 -26.54 -8.64
C LYS A 91 10.89 -26.47 -8.15
N THR A 92 11.26 -25.45 -7.40
CA THR A 92 12.65 -25.17 -6.96
C THR A 92 12.85 -25.33 -5.44
N GLY A 93 11.87 -25.88 -4.72
CA GLY A 93 11.93 -26.05 -3.26
C GLY A 93 10.64 -25.56 -2.57
N TYR A 94 10.76 -25.08 -1.33
CA TYR A 94 9.64 -24.53 -0.59
C TYR A 94 9.49 -23.02 -0.83
N SER A 95 8.25 -22.55 -0.93
CA SER A 95 7.96 -21.13 -0.94
C SER A 95 8.17 -20.51 0.43
N THR A 96 8.96 -19.43 0.48
CA THR A 96 9.15 -18.58 1.66
C THR A 96 8.59 -17.18 1.42
N ALA A 97 7.56 -17.07 0.56
CA ALA A 97 6.84 -15.82 0.31
C ALA A 97 6.14 -15.34 1.59
N ALA A 98 5.97 -14.03 1.70
CA ALA A 98 5.44 -13.41 2.93
C ALA A 98 4.07 -13.98 3.32
N ASP A 99 3.17 -14.15 2.34
CA ASP A 99 1.82 -14.71 2.55
C ASP A 99 1.80 -16.14 3.15
N ILE A 100 2.84 -16.92 2.87
CA ILE A 100 3.01 -18.28 3.44
C ILE A 100 3.58 -18.17 4.86
N LEU A 101 4.59 -17.35 5.06
CA LEU A 101 5.23 -17.18 6.37
C LEU A 101 4.29 -16.49 7.38
N GLU A 102 3.51 -15.51 6.96
CA GLU A 102 2.53 -14.84 7.82
C GLU A 102 1.49 -15.79 8.41
N LYS A 103 1.06 -16.82 7.65
CA LYS A 103 0.17 -17.86 8.14
C LYS A 103 0.82 -18.76 9.18
N LEU A 104 2.13 -18.92 9.15
CA LEU A 104 2.88 -19.76 10.07
C LEU A 104 3.38 -19.01 11.30
N ALA A 105 3.50 -17.71 11.22
CA ALA A 105 4.04 -16.85 12.28
C ALA A 105 3.34 -17.00 13.66
N PRO A 106 1.99 -17.19 13.74
CA PRO A 106 1.33 -17.40 15.03
C PRO A 106 1.77 -18.69 15.76
N GLU A 107 2.17 -19.73 15.02
CA GLU A 107 2.54 -21.02 15.58
C GLU A 107 4.05 -21.18 15.80
N TYR A 108 4.87 -20.46 15.03
CA TYR A 108 6.32 -20.64 14.98
C TYR A 108 7.10 -19.34 15.24
N PRO A 109 7.72 -19.18 16.42
CA PRO A 109 8.50 -17.97 16.76
C PRO A 109 9.59 -17.62 15.74
N ILE A 110 10.33 -18.62 15.25
CA ILE A 110 11.36 -18.41 14.22
C ILE A 110 10.81 -17.74 12.97
N VAL A 111 9.57 -18.05 12.57
CA VAL A 111 8.93 -17.47 11.39
C VAL A 111 8.59 -16.00 11.62
N LYS A 112 8.15 -15.67 12.84
CA LYS A 112 7.92 -14.27 13.24
C LYS A 112 9.20 -13.45 13.18
N ASP A 113 10.29 -13.98 13.72
CA ASP A 113 11.60 -13.33 13.72
C ASP A 113 12.15 -13.15 12.30
N ILE A 114 11.95 -14.15 11.42
CA ILE A 114 12.33 -14.07 10.00
C ILE A 114 11.53 -12.97 9.27
N LEU A 115 10.23 -12.84 9.53
CA LEU A 115 9.42 -11.78 8.94
C LEU A 115 9.89 -10.41 9.40
N GLU A 116 10.15 -10.22 10.70
CA GLU A 116 10.71 -8.99 11.24
C GLU A 116 12.08 -8.69 10.63
N TYR A 117 12.99 -9.65 10.60
CA TYR A 117 14.32 -9.52 9.97
C TYR A 117 14.21 -9.04 8.52
N ARG A 118 13.38 -9.67 7.70
CA ARG A 118 13.19 -9.29 6.29
C ARG A 118 12.65 -7.87 6.14
N GLN A 119 11.71 -7.49 6.99
CA GLN A 119 11.16 -6.13 6.99
C GLN A 119 12.23 -5.09 7.32
N LEU A 120 13.02 -5.32 8.38
CA LEU A 120 14.07 -4.41 8.80
C LEU A 120 15.23 -4.36 7.80
N ALA A 121 15.64 -5.50 7.26
CA ALA A 121 16.67 -5.57 6.23
C ALA A 121 16.27 -4.80 4.97
N LYS A 122 15.01 -4.90 4.55
CA LYS A 122 14.47 -4.12 3.44
C LYS A 122 14.43 -2.62 3.76
N LEU A 123 13.97 -2.24 4.96
CA LEU A 123 13.97 -0.84 5.41
C LEU A 123 15.38 -0.26 5.39
N LYS A 124 16.35 -1.00 5.91
CA LYS A 124 17.75 -0.57 5.94
C LYS A 124 18.30 -0.41 4.53
N SER A 125 18.27 -1.46 3.72
CA SER A 125 18.90 -1.45 2.39
C SER A 125 18.25 -0.45 1.43
N THR A 126 16.91 -0.35 1.43
CA THR A 126 16.19 0.49 0.46
C THR A 126 16.12 1.95 0.89
N TYR A 127 15.90 2.20 2.19
CA TYR A 127 15.63 3.56 2.65
C TYR A 127 16.76 4.15 3.49
N ALA A 128 17.30 3.44 4.49
CA ALA A 128 18.36 4.01 5.30
C ALA A 128 19.66 4.17 4.48
N ASP A 129 20.18 3.06 3.95
CA ASP A 129 21.43 3.07 3.18
C ASP A 129 21.22 3.63 1.76
N GLY A 130 20.12 3.21 1.09
CA GLY A 130 19.80 3.64 -0.27
C GLY A 130 19.64 5.14 -0.39
N LEU A 131 18.84 5.77 0.48
CA LEU A 131 18.60 7.22 0.40
C LEU A 131 19.82 8.06 0.76
N VAL A 132 20.73 7.57 1.61
CA VAL A 132 21.99 8.29 1.91
C VAL A 132 22.81 8.52 0.65
N GLY A 133 22.84 7.52 -0.25
CA GLY A 133 23.55 7.62 -1.52
C GLY A 133 22.91 8.57 -2.53
N GLU A 134 21.63 8.91 -2.34
CA GLU A 134 20.87 9.79 -3.22
C GLU A 134 20.84 11.26 -2.76
N ILE A 135 21.45 11.57 -1.61
CA ILE A 135 21.53 12.94 -1.12
C ILE A 135 22.59 13.69 -1.92
N ALA A 136 22.16 14.71 -2.65
CA ALA A 136 23.02 15.58 -3.44
C ALA A 136 23.87 16.54 -2.56
N GLU A 137 24.80 17.27 -3.18
CA GLU A 137 25.68 18.21 -2.49
C GLU A 137 24.93 19.35 -1.76
N ASP A 138 23.73 19.69 -2.21
CA ASP A 138 22.86 20.68 -1.58
C ASP A 138 22.08 20.14 -0.37
N GLY A 139 22.29 18.86 0.01
CA GLY A 139 21.61 18.20 1.12
C GLY A 139 20.17 17.76 0.81
N ARG A 140 19.81 17.67 -0.47
CA ARG A 140 18.47 17.30 -0.92
C ARG A 140 18.48 16.02 -1.73
N ILE A 141 17.34 15.39 -1.82
CA ILE A 141 17.07 14.29 -2.74
C ILE A 141 16.24 14.83 -3.90
N HIS A 142 16.67 14.57 -5.12
CA HIS A 142 16.04 14.97 -6.37
C HIS A 142 15.52 13.70 -7.06
N SER A 143 14.25 13.37 -6.80
CA SER A 143 13.61 12.21 -7.41
C SER A 143 13.10 12.56 -8.81
N THR A 144 13.09 11.61 -9.72
CA THR A 144 12.50 11.76 -11.07
C THR A 144 11.03 11.38 -11.04
N PHE A 145 10.17 12.22 -11.63
CA PHE A 145 8.72 11.98 -11.72
C PHE A 145 8.30 11.63 -13.15
N ASN A 146 7.76 10.41 -13.33
CA ASN A 146 7.38 9.90 -14.64
C ASN A 146 5.87 10.00 -14.88
N GLN A 147 5.45 10.67 -15.96
CA GLN A 147 4.04 10.82 -16.35
C GLN A 147 3.51 9.66 -17.19
N THR A 148 4.39 8.88 -17.86
CA THR A 148 4.00 7.93 -18.90
C THR A 148 4.10 6.47 -18.50
N ILE A 149 4.50 6.16 -17.26
CA ILE A 149 4.74 4.79 -16.81
C ILE A 149 3.45 4.09 -16.39
N THR A 150 2.55 4.80 -15.70
CA THR A 150 1.31 4.20 -15.22
C THR A 150 0.19 4.32 -16.26
N ALA A 151 -0.60 3.25 -16.43
CA ALA A 151 -1.76 3.27 -17.32
C ALA A 151 -2.94 4.10 -16.77
N THR A 152 -2.89 4.47 -15.48
CA THR A 152 -4.00 5.12 -14.75
C THR A 152 -3.89 6.64 -14.71
N GLY A 153 -2.84 7.24 -15.27
CA GLY A 153 -2.56 8.68 -15.16
C GLY A 153 -1.92 9.11 -13.83
N ARG A 154 -1.59 8.14 -12.93
CA ARG A 154 -0.79 8.45 -11.74
C ARG A 154 0.66 8.74 -12.12
N ILE A 155 1.31 9.62 -11.36
CA ILE A 155 2.75 9.87 -11.47
C ILE A 155 3.50 8.77 -10.72
N SER A 156 4.58 8.26 -11.28
CA SER A 156 5.52 7.38 -10.56
C SER A 156 6.81 8.14 -10.24
N SER A 157 7.45 7.75 -9.13
CA SER A 157 8.72 8.33 -8.67
C SER A 157 9.83 7.28 -8.76
N THR A 158 10.98 7.68 -9.32
CA THR A 158 12.18 6.83 -9.47
C THR A 158 13.44 7.63 -9.14
N GLU A 159 14.51 6.94 -8.81
CA GLU A 159 15.85 7.50 -8.61
C GLU A 159 15.89 8.68 -7.59
N PRO A 160 15.47 8.45 -6.33
CA PRO A 160 14.86 7.25 -5.74
C PRO A 160 13.33 7.25 -5.79
N ASN A 161 12.70 6.08 -5.56
CA ASN A 161 11.24 6.01 -5.39
C ASN A 161 10.84 6.45 -3.98
N LEU A 162 10.37 7.68 -3.83
CA LEU A 162 9.92 8.26 -2.56
C LEU A 162 8.45 7.93 -2.22
N GLN A 163 7.67 7.39 -3.17
CA GLN A 163 6.25 7.08 -2.96
C GLN A 163 6.03 5.81 -2.11
N ASN A 164 7.04 4.95 -2.00
CA ASN A 164 6.95 3.66 -1.32
C ASN A 164 7.52 3.68 0.11
N ILE A 165 7.79 4.84 0.70
CA ILE A 165 8.27 4.96 2.09
C ILE A 165 7.18 4.42 3.02
N PRO A 166 7.47 3.40 3.86
CA PRO A 166 6.47 2.76 4.70
C PRO A 166 5.82 3.71 5.70
N VAL A 167 4.50 3.57 5.87
CA VAL A 167 3.70 4.37 6.82
C VAL A 167 3.07 3.57 7.94
N ARG A 168 2.89 2.25 7.75
CA ARG A 168 2.17 1.39 8.70
C ARG A 168 3.04 0.97 9.87
N MET A 169 4.33 0.75 9.64
CA MET A 169 5.29 0.33 10.65
C MET A 169 5.84 1.53 11.40
N GLU A 170 5.99 1.41 12.72
CA GLU A 170 6.57 2.46 13.55
C GLU A 170 7.98 2.85 13.08
N LEU A 171 8.83 1.85 12.81
CA LEU A 171 10.17 2.07 12.26
C LEU A 171 10.13 2.72 10.88
N GLY A 172 9.17 2.38 10.02
CA GLY A 172 8.98 3.04 8.72
C GLY A 172 8.61 4.52 8.87
N ARG A 173 7.81 4.87 9.88
CA ARG A 173 7.44 6.27 10.19
C ARG A 173 8.65 7.12 10.61
N LEU A 174 9.66 6.52 11.22
CA LEU A 174 10.87 7.24 11.60
C LEU A 174 11.66 7.73 10.38
N ILE A 175 11.66 6.99 9.28
CA ILE A 175 12.28 7.42 8.01
C ILE A 175 11.64 8.72 7.52
N ARG A 176 10.32 8.86 7.63
CA ARG A 176 9.64 10.09 7.19
C ARG A 176 10.05 11.33 7.97
N LYS A 177 10.52 11.19 9.22
CA LYS A 177 10.95 12.31 10.06
C LYS A 177 12.28 12.94 9.62
N VAL A 178 13.06 12.23 8.79
CA VAL A 178 14.32 12.78 8.27
C VAL A 178 14.09 13.78 7.13
N PHE A 179 12.92 13.73 6.49
CA PHE A 179 12.53 14.73 5.50
C PHE A 179 12.02 15.96 6.23
N VAL A 180 12.61 17.09 5.93
CA VAL A 180 12.31 18.36 6.61
C VAL A 180 12.09 19.48 5.59
N PRO A 181 11.27 20.49 5.92
CA PRO A 181 11.19 21.67 5.09
C PRO A 181 12.50 22.48 5.23
N GLU A 182 12.80 23.30 4.25
CA GLU A 182 13.88 24.28 4.35
C GLU A 182 13.59 25.28 5.47
N GLU A 183 14.63 25.94 5.99
CA GLU A 183 14.47 26.94 7.03
C GLU A 183 13.54 28.08 6.57
N GLY A 184 12.56 28.41 7.37
CA GLY A 184 11.54 29.40 7.04
C GLY A 184 10.34 28.86 6.24
N TYR A 185 10.35 27.57 5.85
CA TYR A 185 9.25 26.89 5.16
C TYR A 185 8.53 25.89 6.06
N VAL A 186 7.36 25.47 5.62
CA VAL A 186 6.55 24.43 6.25
C VAL A 186 6.08 23.44 5.19
N PHE A 187 5.85 22.18 5.58
CA PHE A 187 5.14 21.26 4.69
C PHE A 187 3.65 21.64 4.65
N LEU A 188 3.12 21.68 3.43
CA LEU A 188 1.69 21.73 3.17
C LEU A 188 1.27 20.37 2.61
N ASP A 189 0.42 19.66 3.36
CA ASP A 189 -0.19 18.40 2.91
C ASP A 189 -1.65 18.68 2.53
N ALA A 190 -2.00 18.39 1.28
CA ALA A 190 -3.35 18.54 0.78
C ALA A 190 -3.73 17.32 -0.05
N ASP A 191 -4.77 16.61 0.36
CA ASP A 191 -5.28 15.41 -0.29
C ASP A 191 -6.78 15.50 -0.52
N TYR A 192 -7.23 14.89 -1.61
CA TYR A 192 -8.66 14.77 -1.90
C TYR A 192 -9.28 13.67 -1.05
N SER A 193 -10.25 14.07 -0.22
CA SER A 193 -10.99 13.10 0.60
C SER A 193 -11.80 12.13 -0.27
N GLN A 194 -11.37 10.87 -0.31
CA GLN A 194 -12.09 9.75 -0.96
C GLN A 194 -12.42 10.02 -2.44
N ILE A 195 -11.48 10.58 -3.22
CA ILE A 195 -11.75 11.03 -4.60
C ILE A 195 -12.27 9.91 -5.50
N GLU A 196 -11.72 8.70 -5.40
CA GLU A 196 -12.13 7.57 -6.22
C GLU A 196 -13.60 7.19 -5.96
N LEU A 197 -14.03 7.20 -4.70
CA LEU A 197 -15.43 6.91 -4.34
C LEU A 197 -16.38 8.04 -4.78
N ARG A 198 -15.92 9.29 -4.75
CA ARG A 198 -16.70 10.43 -5.27
C ARG A 198 -16.90 10.34 -6.77
N VAL A 199 -15.83 9.97 -7.49
CA VAL A 199 -15.89 9.73 -8.94
C VAL A 199 -16.81 8.56 -9.25
N LEU A 200 -16.70 7.44 -8.50
CA LEU A 200 -17.61 6.30 -8.64
C LEU A 200 -19.07 6.68 -8.41
N ALA A 201 -19.35 7.45 -7.35
CA ALA A 201 -20.71 7.95 -7.07
C ALA A 201 -21.26 8.78 -8.23
N HIS A 202 -20.44 9.69 -8.78
CA HIS A 202 -20.83 10.53 -9.91
C HIS A 202 -21.07 9.71 -11.18
N MET A 203 -20.16 8.82 -11.54
CA MET A 203 -20.24 8.03 -12.78
C MET A 203 -21.36 6.99 -12.74
N SER A 204 -21.59 6.33 -11.61
CA SER A 204 -22.69 5.38 -11.44
C SER A 204 -24.05 6.06 -11.29
N GLY A 205 -24.08 7.32 -10.89
CA GLY A 205 -25.30 8.06 -10.56
C GLY A 205 -26.06 7.47 -9.36
N ASP A 206 -25.34 6.80 -8.44
CA ASP A 206 -25.97 6.24 -7.23
C ASP A 206 -26.36 7.35 -6.26
N GLU A 207 -27.67 7.54 -6.11
CA GLU A 207 -28.22 8.67 -5.36
C GLU A 207 -27.92 8.60 -3.86
N LYS A 208 -27.89 7.39 -3.28
CA LYS A 208 -27.57 7.22 -1.86
C LYS A 208 -26.12 7.62 -1.59
N LEU A 209 -25.19 7.15 -2.41
CA LEU A 209 -23.78 7.47 -2.26
C LEU A 209 -23.52 8.97 -2.51
N ILE A 210 -24.16 9.56 -3.53
CA ILE A 210 -24.08 11.00 -3.81
C ILE A 210 -24.61 11.82 -2.62
N GLN A 211 -25.75 11.41 -2.05
CA GLN A 211 -26.34 12.13 -0.92
C GLN A 211 -25.46 12.07 0.33
N ALA A 212 -24.88 10.89 0.64
CA ALA A 212 -23.95 10.73 1.76
C ALA A 212 -22.74 11.69 1.66
N TYR A 213 -22.23 11.91 0.44
CA TYR A 213 -21.16 12.89 0.22
C TYR A 213 -21.61 14.34 0.32
N LYS A 214 -22.83 14.68 -0.13
CA LYS A 214 -23.39 16.03 0.00
C LYS A 214 -23.62 16.42 1.46
N GLU A 215 -23.98 15.47 2.29
CA GLU A 215 -24.18 15.65 3.73
C GLU A 215 -22.86 15.65 4.54
N ALA A 216 -21.71 15.58 3.86
CA ALA A 216 -20.38 15.54 4.48
C ALA A 216 -20.21 14.43 5.55
N GLN A 217 -20.93 13.32 5.40
CA GLN A 217 -20.85 12.20 6.32
C GLN A 217 -19.54 11.42 6.17
N ASP A 218 -19.12 10.73 7.23
CA ASP A 218 -18.09 9.71 7.13
C ASP A 218 -18.61 8.54 6.30
N ILE A 219 -18.20 8.49 5.02
CA ILE A 219 -18.70 7.51 4.05
C ILE A 219 -18.46 6.06 4.50
N HIS A 220 -17.39 5.77 5.22
CA HIS A 220 -17.13 4.43 5.71
C HIS A 220 -18.05 4.05 6.87
N ARG A 221 -18.36 5.01 7.73
CA ARG A 221 -19.36 4.84 8.79
C ARG A 221 -20.77 4.73 8.21
N HIS A 222 -21.09 5.54 7.21
CA HIS A 222 -22.37 5.47 6.50
C HIS A 222 -22.55 4.10 5.81
N THR A 223 -21.56 3.65 5.05
CA THR A 223 -21.58 2.31 4.44
C THR A 223 -21.71 1.21 5.50
N ALA A 224 -21.02 1.32 6.63
CA ALA A 224 -21.14 0.37 7.72
C ALA A 224 -22.55 0.34 8.31
N SER A 225 -23.15 1.50 8.56
CA SER A 225 -24.53 1.62 9.03
C SER A 225 -25.51 0.90 8.11
N GLU A 226 -25.40 1.15 6.81
CA GLU A 226 -26.28 0.54 5.80
C GLU A 226 -26.04 -0.99 5.65
N VAL A 227 -24.79 -1.41 5.51
CA VAL A 227 -24.43 -2.82 5.26
C VAL A 227 -24.67 -3.71 6.49
N PHE A 228 -24.44 -3.18 7.70
CA PHE A 228 -24.64 -3.94 8.95
C PHE A 228 -26.00 -3.69 9.60
N HIS A 229 -26.83 -2.80 9.04
CA HIS A 229 -28.15 -2.43 9.57
C HIS A 229 -28.08 -1.96 11.04
N VAL A 230 -27.10 -1.12 11.34
CA VAL A 230 -26.94 -0.48 12.66
C VAL A 230 -27.08 1.03 12.55
N PRO A 231 -27.61 1.71 13.57
CA PRO A 231 -27.65 3.17 13.57
C PRO A 231 -26.25 3.78 13.36
N PHE A 232 -26.18 4.90 12.63
CA PHE A 232 -24.90 5.54 12.28
C PHE A 232 -24.01 5.80 13.50
N ASP A 233 -24.59 6.24 14.62
CA ASP A 233 -23.86 6.55 15.83
C ASP A 233 -23.41 5.29 16.62
N GLU A 234 -24.02 4.14 16.34
CA GLU A 234 -23.70 2.86 16.97
C GLU A 234 -22.68 2.03 16.16
N VAL A 235 -22.25 2.52 15.01
CA VAL A 235 -21.23 1.85 14.20
C VAL A 235 -19.92 1.76 14.96
N THR A 236 -19.45 0.56 15.19
CA THR A 236 -18.17 0.29 15.84
C THR A 236 -16.98 0.60 14.93
N ASP A 237 -15.80 0.83 15.50
CA ASP A 237 -14.56 1.05 14.73
C ASP A 237 -14.20 -0.16 13.86
N LEU A 238 -14.52 -1.38 14.31
CA LEU A 238 -14.34 -2.59 13.51
C LEU A 238 -15.23 -2.60 12.28
N GLN A 239 -16.53 -2.31 12.44
CA GLN A 239 -17.48 -2.23 11.32
C GLN A 239 -17.10 -1.14 10.33
N ARG A 240 -16.71 0.04 10.82
CA ARG A 240 -16.21 1.14 10.00
C ARG A 240 -14.95 0.73 9.21
N ARG A 241 -14.00 0.03 9.83
CA ARG A 241 -12.78 -0.47 9.17
C ARG A 241 -13.13 -1.52 8.11
N ASN A 242 -14.05 -2.43 8.38
CA ASN A 242 -14.50 -3.43 7.43
C ASN A 242 -15.20 -2.77 6.23
N ALA A 243 -16.10 -1.82 6.48
CA ALA A 243 -16.74 -1.04 5.41
C ALA A 243 -15.72 -0.24 4.58
N LYS A 244 -14.67 0.28 5.19
CA LYS A 244 -13.58 0.94 4.47
C LYS A 244 -12.89 -0.04 3.50
N ALA A 245 -12.58 -1.25 3.93
CA ALA A 245 -11.98 -2.27 3.07
C ALA A 245 -12.92 -2.68 1.93
N VAL A 246 -14.23 -2.80 2.20
CA VAL A 246 -15.23 -3.08 1.16
C VAL A 246 -15.32 -1.93 0.17
N ASN A 247 -15.45 -0.69 0.62
CA ASN A 247 -15.53 0.51 -0.23
C ASN A 247 -14.36 0.59 -1.22
N PHE A 248 -13.14 0.46 -0.72
CA PHE A 248 -11.95 0.47 -1.59
C PHE A 248 -11.86 -0.80 -2.44
N GLY A 249 -12.18 -1.95 -1.85
CA GLY A 249 -12.17 -3.21 -2.56
C GLY A 249 -13.08 -3.21 -3.80
N ILE A 250 -14.29 -2.67 -3.68
CA ILE A 250 -15.23 -2.56 -4.80
C ILE A 250 -14.66 -1.70 -5.93
N VAL A 251 -14.07 -0.55 -5.62
CA VAL A 251 -13.45 0.33 -6.63
C VAL A 251 -12.33 -0.40 -7.40
N TYR A 252 -11.58 -1.25 -6.72
CA TYR A 252 -10.46 -1.99 -7.32
C TYR A 252 -10.81 -3.42 -7.77
N GLY A 253 -12.10 -3.78 -7.78
CA GLY A 253 -12.56 -5.08 -8.28
C GLY A 253 -12.18 -6.26 -7.39
N ILE A 254 -12.19 -6.08 -6.05
CA ILE A 254 -11.81 -7.13 -5.10
C ILE A 254 -12.76 -8.33 -5.20
N SER A 255 -12.19 -9.54 -5.16
CA SER A 255 -12.96 -10.78 -5.02
C SER A 255 -13.30 -11.06 -3.56
N SER A 256 -14.32 -11.92 -3.32
CA SER A 256 -14.63 -12.41 -1.97
C SER A 256 -13.45 -13.11 -1.31
N PHE A 257 -12.56 -13.73 -2.10
CA PHE A 257 -11.32 -14.30 -1.59
C PHE A 257 -10.36 -13.20 -1.11
N GLY A 258 -10.09 -12.17 -1.93
CA GLY A 258 -9.22 -11.05 -1.53
C GLY A 258 -9.73 -10.35 -0.27
N LEU A 259 -11.03 -10.01 -0.24
CA LEU A 259 -11.64 -9.37 0.91
C LEU A 259 -11.59 -10.23 2.18
N SER A 260 -11.74 -11.55 2.06
CA SER A 260 -11.64 -12.46 3.20
C SER A 260 -10.23 -12.49 3.81
N GLN A 261 -9.20 -12.37 2.98
CA GLN A 261 -7.81 -12.27 3.46
C GLN A 261 -7.55 -10.91 4.14
N ASP A 262 -8.01 -9.82 3.55
CA ASP A 262 -7.81 -8.46 4.08
C ASP A 262 -8.48 -8.26 5.44
N LEU A 263 -9.65 -8.84 5.63
CA LEU A 263 -10.43 -8.70 6.87
C LEU A 263 -10.22 -9.85 7.87
N SER A 264 -9.50 -10.91 7.49
CA SER A 264 -9.34 -12.13 8.29
C SER A 264 -10.68 -12.78 8.68
N ILE A 265 -11.61 -12.81 7.71
CA ILE A 265 -12.94 -13.43 7.83
C ILE A 265 -13.09 -14.60 6.86
N THR A 266 -14.18 -15.33 6.96
CA THR A 266 -14.46 -16.41 6.00
C THR A 266 -14.81 -15.83 4.62
N ARG A 267 -14.55 -16.62 3.56
CA ARG A 267 -14.93 -16.25 2.20
C ARG A 267 -16.44 -16.04 2.04
N LYS A 268 -17.24 -16.78 2.83
CA LYS A 268 -18.69 -16.62 2.84
C LYS A 268 -19.11 -15.26 3.40
N GLU A 269 -18.58 -14.88 4.56
CA GLU A 269 -18.83 -13.56 5.15
C GLU A 269 -18.39 -12.41 4.23
N ALA A 270 -17.22 -12.57 3.58
CA ALA A 270 -16.75 -11.58 2.61
C ALA A 270 -17.69 -11.46 1.40
N ALA A 271 -18.23 -12.59 0.90
CA ALA A 271 -19.22 -12.59 -0.19
C ALA A 271 -20.52 -11.89 0.25
N GLU A 272 -21.02 -12.17 1.45
CA GLU A 272 -22.19 -11.51 2.02
C GLU A 272 -21.99 -9.99 2.17
N TYR A 273 -20.80 -9.53 2.55
CA TYR A 273 -20.49 -8.09 2.63
C TYR A 273 -20.53 -7.42 1.26
N ILE A 274 -19.98 -8.05 0.22
CA ILE A 274 -20.00 -7.53 -1.16
C ILE A 274 -21.45 -7.50 -1.67
N GLU A 275 -22.23 -8.54 -1.42
CA GLU A 275 -23.63 -8.62 -1.82
C GLU A 275 -24.46 -7.50 -1.19
N ARG A 276 -24.40 -7.33 0.14
CA ARG A 276 -25.08 -6.25 0.86
C ARG A 276 -24.65 -4.86 0.39
N TYR A 277 -23.37 -4.68 0.07
CA TYR A 277 -22.90 -3.43 -0.51
C TYR A 277 -23.61 -3.12 -1.84
N PHE A 278 -23.73 -4.07 -2.73
CA PHE A 278 -24.42 -3.89 -4.01
C PHE A 278 -25.94 -3.82 -3.87
N GLU A 279 -26.54 -4.42 -2.86
CA GLU A 279 -27.95 -4.19 -2.50
C GLU A 279 -28.18 -2.76 -2.02
N THR A 280 -27.25 -2.23 -1.22
CA THR A 280 -27.29 -0.84 -0.74
C THR A 280 -27.07 0.17 -1.86
N TYR A 281 -26.16 -0.12 -2.79
CA TYR A 281 -25.77 0.75 -3.90
C TYR A 281 -25.94 0.06 -5.26
N PRO A 282 -27.18 -0.20 -5.70
CA PRO A 282 -27.45 -1.04 -6.88
C PRO A 282 -26.97 -0.41 -8.19
N LYS A 283 -26.92 0.92 -8.29
CA LYS A 283 -26.42 1.60 -9.49
C LYS A 283 -24.91 1.42 -9.69
N ILE A 284 -24.16 1.24 -8.60
CA ILE A 284 -22.71 0.94 -8.68
C ILE A 284 -22.51 -0.41 -9.36
N LYS A 285 -23.27 -1.45 -8.94
CA LYS A 285 -23.16 -2.76 -9.57
C LYS A 285 -23.44 -2.71 -11.07
N GLY A 286 -24.56 -2.11 -11.45
CA GLY A 286 -24.95 -1.96 -12.86
C GLY A 286 -23.91 -1.20 -13.69
N PHE A 287 -23.31 -0.16 -13.12
CA PHE A 287 -22.23 0.61 -13.76
C PHE A 287 -20.96 -0.25 -13.98
N LEU A 288 -20.52 -0.97 -12.94
CA LEU A 288 -19.32 -1.80 -13.03
C LEU A 288 -19.51 -2.99 -14.00
N ASP A 289 -20.66 -3.64 -13.95
CA ASP A 289 -21.00 -4.73 -14.87
C ASP A 289 -21.01 -4.21 -16.33
N GLY A 290 -21.61 -3.02 -16.58
CA GLY A 290 -21.65 -2.39 -17.90
C GLY A 290 -20.25 -2.03 -18.45
N LEU A 291 -19.30 -1.65 -17.59
CA LEU A 291 -17.92 -1.40 -18.03
C LEU A 291 -17.19 -2.66 -18.51
N VAL A 292 -17.57 -3.83 -18.02
CA VAL A 292 -16.97 -5.11 -18.45
C VAL A 292 -17.54 -5.57 -19.79
N GLU A 293 -18.80 -5.20 -20.11
CA GLU A 293 -19.47 -5.58 -21.35
C GLU A 293 -19.09 -4.67 -22.54
N GLU A 294 -18.60 -3.45 -22.32
CA GLU A 294 -18.09 -2.51 -23.33
C GLU A 294 -16.68 -2.86 -23.83
#